data_6166c8c5595083eaac8c44f13c9726eb
#
_entry.id   6166c8c5595083eaac8c44f13c9726eb
#
_cell.length_a   1.000
_cell.length_b   1.000
_cell.length_c   1.000
_cell.angle_alpha   90.00
_cell.angle_beta   90.00
_cell.angle_gamma   90.00
#
_symmetry.space_group_name_H-M   'P 1'
#
loop_
_entity.id
_entity.type
_entity.pdbx_description
1 polymer ?
#
loop_
_entity_poly.entity_id
_entity_poly.type
_entity_poly.pdbx_seq_one_letter_code
_entity_poly.pdbx_strand_id
1 'polypeptide(L)'
;MQVTISAHNLTVSDRFRDYVAERAPKIEHFVHKSAELLVKVTRHDHSRNSGPEDELELVAHSGADVLRAHASAADKFAAFDVAFDKLLEQLRRLSDKRKVHRGRHATPGAAELSASDFKALDVHPADAELLLKVHVDKDYKRKRR
;
A
#
# COMPACT_ATOMS: atom_id res chain seq x y z
N MET A 1 -8.93 11.61 -14.19
CA MET A 1 -9.58 10.80 -13.12
C MET A 1 -11.05 11.19 -13.04
N GLN A 2 -11.92 10.21 -12.95
CA GLN A 2 -13.36 10.42 -12.75
C GLN A 2 -13.70 10.34 -11.26
N VAL A 3 -14.51 11.29 -10.77
CA VAL A 3 -14.96 11.30 -9.37
C VAL A 3 -16.47 11.13 -9.32
N THR A 4 -16.93 10.12 -8.61
CA THR A 4 -18.35 9.84 -8.40
C THR A 4 -18.69 9.92 -6.92
N ILE A 5 -19.67 10.73 -6.55
CA ILE A 5 -20.09 10.90 -5.17
C ILE A 5 -21.50 10.34 -5.00
N SER A 6 -21.67 9.44 -4.06
CA SER A 6 -22.97 8.91 -3.64
C SER A 6 -23.23 9.16 -2.16
N ALA A 7 -24.48 9.37 -1.82
CA ALA A 7 -24.89 9.62 -0.45
C ALA A 7 -26.07 8.73 -0.05
N HIS A 8 -26.04 8.27 1.21
CA HIS A 8 -27.12 7.49 1.81
C HIS A 8 -27.53 8.11 3.14
N ASN A 9 -28.81 8.31 3.35
CA ASN A 9 -29.41 8.98 4.51
C ASN A 9 -28.98 10.44 4.73
N LEU A 10 -28.38 11.08 3.73
CA LEU A 10 -28.05 12.51 3.78
C LEU A 10 -27.99 13.08 2.35
N THR A 11 -28.04 14.40 2.25
CA THR A 11 -27.87 15.10 0.99
C THR A 11 -26.45 15.66 0.89
N VAL A 12 -25.82 15.45 -0.26
CA VAL A 12 -24.49 16.00 -0.56
C VAL A 12 -24.67 17.43 -1.06
N SER A 13 -24.11 18.40 -0.32
CA SER A 13 -24.11 19.82 -0.72
C SER A 13 -23.08 20.07 -1.83
N ASP A 14 -23.28 21.12 -2.61
CA ASP A 14 -22.30 21.57 -3.62
C ASP A 14 -20.95 21.93 -2.98
N ARG A 15 -20.98 22.48 -1.78
CA ARG A 15 -19.78 22.77 -1.00
C ARG A 15 -18.94 21.51 -0.72
N PHE A 16 -19.58 20.40 -0.42
CA PHE A 16 -18.88 19.13 -0.22
C PHE A 16 -18.32 18.60 -1.54
N ARG A 17 -19.05 18.73 -2.63
CA ARG A 17 -18.57 18.35 -3.97
C ARG A 17 -17.34 19.15 -4.37
N ASP A 18 -17.36 20.46 -4.14
CA ASP A 18 -16.21 21.34 -4.39
C ASP A 18 -15.01 20.97 -3.51
N TYR A 19 -15.26 20.63 -2.26
CA TYR A 19 -14.25 20.19 -1.30
C TYR A 19 -13.54 18.91 -1.76
N VAL A 20 -14.28 17.93 -2.27
CA VAL A 20 -13.73 16.70 -2.85
C VAL A 20 -12.96 17.02 -4.13
N ALA A 21 -13.52 17.85 -4.99
CA ALA A 21 -12.89 18.23 -6.28
C ALA A 21 -11.56 18.96 -6.09
N GLU A 22 -11.42 19.78 -5.07
CA GLU A 22 -10.15 20.47 -4.74
C GLU A 22 -9.04 19.50 -4.30
N ARG A 23 -9.42 18.40 -3.66
CA ARG A 23 -8.46 17.40 -3.15
C ARG A 23 -8.14 16.29 -4.12
N ALA A 24 -9.03 16.00 -5.05
CA ALA A 24 -8.86 14.94 -6.05
C ALA A 24 -7.53 15.01 -6.83
N PRO A 25 -7.00 16.18 -7.22
CA PRO A 25 -5.71 16.29 -7.92
C PRO A 25 -4.52 15.70 -7.16
N LYS A 26 -4.56 15.65 -5.83
CA LYS A 26 -3.50 15.05 -5.02
C LYS A 26 -3.38 13.53 -5.25
N ILE A 27 -4.46 12.87 -5.58
CA ILE A 27 -4.49 11.44 -5.91
C ILE A 27 -4.01 11.20 -7.34
N GLU A 28 -4.26 12.12 -8.27
CA GLU A 28 -3.93 11.96 -9.68
C GLU A 28 -2.45 11.67 -9.95
N HIS A 29 -1.55 12.13 -9.09
CA HIS A 29 -0.13 11.83 -9.19
C HIS A 29 0.22 10.35 -8.96
N PHE A 30 -0.62 9.61 -8.28
CA PHE A 30 -0.39 8.21 -7.89
C PHE A 30 -1.19 7.20 -8.68
N VAL A 31 -2.19 7.64 -9.45
CA VAL A 31 -3.11 6.80 -10.20
C VAL A 31 -2.96 6.99 -11.71
N HIS A 32 -3.50 6.06 -12.48
CA HIS A 32 -3.57 6.20 -13.94
C HIS A 32 -4.59 7.27 -14.35
N LYS A 33 -4.43 7.83 -15.55
CA LYS A 33 -5.36 8.84 -16.10
C LYS A 33 -6.80 8.35 -16.19
N SER A 34 -7.00 7.06 -16.38
CA SER A 34 -8.32 6.40 -16.42
C SER A 34 -8.82 5.92 -15.05
N ALA A 35 -8.22 6.40 -13.96
CA ALA A 35 -8.64 6.03 -12.62
C ALA A 35 -10.02 6.61 -12.27
N GLU A 36 -10.73 5.91 -11.41
CA GLU A 36 -12.01 6.31 -10.87
C GLU A 36 -11.94 6.40 -9.35
N LEU A 37 -12.46 7.48 -8.78
CA LEU A 37 -12.63 7.67 -7.35
C LEU A 37 -14.11 7.67 -7.00
N LEU A 38 -14.52 6.67 -6.26
CA LEU A 38 -15.87 6.57 -5.69
C LEU A 38 -15.86 7.09 -4.26
N VAL A 39 -16.72 8.05 -3.98
CA VAL A 39 -16.91 8.63 -2.64
C VAL A 39 -18.31 8.28 -2.19
N LYS A 40 -18.42 7.43 -1.18
CA LYS A 40 -19.69 7.04 -0.59
C LYS A 40 -19.81 7.64 0.81
N VAL A 41 -20.86 8.40 1.05
CA VAL A 41 -21.14 9.02 2.35
C VAL A 41 -22.42 8.42 2.90
N THR A 42 -22.38 7.91 4.12
CA THR A 42 -23.54 7.34 4.82
C THR A 42 -23.69 8.00 6.18
N ARG A 43 -24.90 8.46 6.49
CA ARG A 43 -25.23 8.97 7.83
C ARG A 43 -25.85 7.86 8.66
N HIS A 44 -25.29 7.63 9.83
CA HIS A 44 -25.82 6.75 10.84
C HIS A 44 -26.40 7.57 11.99
N ASP A 45 -27.70 7.42 12.21
CA ASP A 45 -28.37 8.01 13.36
C ASP A 45 -28.29 7.02 14.53
N HIS A 46 -27.24 7.14 15.33
CA HIS A 46 -27.11 6.31 16.52
C HIS A 46 -28.06 6.79 17.62
N SER A 47 -28.78 5.84 18.23
CA SER A 47 -29.79 6.16 19.24
C SER A 47 -29.21 6.80 20.50
N ARG A 48 -29.83 7.84 20.93
CA ARG A 48 -29.91 8.45 22.27
C ARG A 48 -28.67 9.07 22.91
N ASN A 49 -27.42 8.59 22.70
CA ASN A 49 -26.26 9.11 23.45
C ASN A 49 -25.07 9.58 22.64
N SER A 50 -24.96 9.26 21.35
CA SER A 50 -23.73 9.55 20.55
C SER A 50 -23.94 10.48 19.35
N GLY A 51 -25.14 11.00 19.10
CA GLY A 51 -25.40 11.89 17.97
C GLY A 51 -25.23 11.22 16.59
N PRO A 52 -25.55 11.95 15.51
CA PRO A 52 -25.36 11.44 14.15
C PRO A 52 -23.88 11.32 13.82
N GLU A 53 -23.51 10.24 13.16
CA GLU A 53 -22.16 9.96 12.67
C GLU A 53 -22.18 9.80 11.16
N ASP A 54 -21.26 10.49 10.48
CA ASP A 54 -21.08 10.36 9.04
C ASP A 54 -19.94 9.40 8.78
N GLU A 55 -20.25 8.27 8.16
CA GLU A 55 -19.29 7.29 7.66
C GLU A 55 -18.98 7.60 6.20
N LEU A 56 -17.70 7.58 5.85
CA LEU A 56 -17.24 7.86 4.52
C LEU A 56 -16.32 6.74 4.03
N GLU A 57 -16.67 6.18 2.89
CA GLU A 57 -15.86 5.18 2.18
C GLU A 57 -15.34 5.78 0.87
N LEU A 58 -14.02 5.68 0.68
CA LEU A 58 -13.35 6.03 -0.56
C LEU A 58 -12.87 4.75 -1.24
N VAL A 59 -13.18 4.61 -2.51
CA VAL A 59 -12.69 3.51 -3.35
C VAL A 59 -12.01 4.09 -4.57
N ALA A 60 -10.71 3.83 -4.71
CA ALA A 60 -9.94 4.22 -5.87
C ALA A 60 -9.67 3.01 -6.76
N HIS A 61 -10.14 3.07 -7.99
CA HIS A 61 -9.83 2.11 -9.03
C HIS A 61 -8.72 2.67 -9.93
N SER A 62 -7.59 1.99 -10.00
CA SER A 62 -6.45 2.41 -10.82
C SER A 62 -5.87 1.22 -11.58
N GLY A 63 -6.35 0.98 -12.78
CA GLY A 63 -6.00 -0.20 -13.55
C GLY A 63 -6.48 -1.47 -12.87
N ALA A 64 -5.58 -2.38 -12.56
CA ALA A 64 -5.89 -3.62 -11.83
C ALA A 64 -5.98 -3.45 -10.31
N ASP A 65 -5.54 -2.31 -9.78
CA ASP A 65 -5.51 -2.05 -8.34
C ASP A 65 -6.80 -1.40 -7.87
N VAL A 66 -7.33 -1.90 -6.75
CA VAL A 66 -8.47 -1.33 -6.04
C VAL A 66 -8.07 -1.05 -4.61
N LEU A 67 -8.12 0.22 -4.23
CA LEU A 67 -7.78 0.66 -2.88
C LEU A 67 -9.01 1.21 -2.20
N ARG A 68 -9.19 0.86 -0.93
CA ARG A 68 -10.32 1.30 -0.11
C ARG A 68 -9.83 1.95 1.18
N ALA A 69 -10.46 3.05 1.56
CA ALA A 69 -10.27 3.68 2.84
C ALA A 69 -11.62 4.11 3.39
N HIS A 70 -11.83 3.94 4.66
CA HIS A 70 -13.04 4.39 5.33
C HIS A 70 -12.69 5.13 6.63
N ALA A 71 -13.54 6.05 6.99
CA ALA A 71 -13.48 6.76 8.26
C ALA A 71 -14.88 7.22 8.66
N SER A 72 -15.09 7.38 9.94
CA SER A 72 -16.31 7.97 10.49
C SER A 72 -15.98 9.15 11.39
N ALA A 73 -16.82 10.15 11.37
CA ALA A 73 -16.70 11.34 12.20
C ALA A 73 -18.09 12.00 12.40
N ALA A 74 -18.18 12.96 13.29
CA ALA A 74 -19.39 13.72 13.51
C ALA A 74 -19.82 14.58 12.30
N ASP A 75 -18.87 14.88 11.40
CA ASP A 75 -19.07 15.65 10.19
C ASP A 75 -18.44 14.96 8.97
N LYS A 76 -19.14 15.01 7.82
CA LYS A 76 -18.68 14.43 6.56
C LYS A 76 -17.35 15.01 6.07
N PHE A 77 -17.06 16.27 6.33
CA PHE A 77 -15.79 16.89 5.95
C PHE A 77 -14.62 16.31 6.74
N ALA A 78 -14.78 16.14 8.06
CA ALA A 78 -13.78 15.51 8.91
C ALA A 78 -13.59 14.04 8.56
N ALA A 79 -14.67 13.30 8.32
CA ALA A 79 -14.60 11.90 7.87
C ALA A 79 -13.87 11.79 6.53
N PHE A 80 -14.12 12.70 5.60
CA PHE A 80 -13.43 12.73 4.31
C PHE A 80 -11.93 12.96 4.48
N ASP A 81 -11.52 13.90 5.29
CA ASP A 81 -10.10 14.20 5.50
C ASP A 81 -9.34 12.97 6.03
N VAL A 82 -9.90 12.29 7.02
CA VAL A 82 -9.29 11.08 7.59
C VAL A 82 -9.23 9.94 6.56
N ALA A 83 -10.32 9.67 5.85
CA ALA A 83 -10.37 8.64 4.82
C ALA A 83 -9.42 8.97 3.65
N PHE A 84 -9.35 10.23 3.25
CA PHE A 84 -8.48 10.70 2.18
C PHE A 84 -7.00 10.53 2.52
N ASP A 85 -6.59 10.88 3.74
CA ASP A 85 -5.21 10.68 4.19
C ASP A 85 -4.82 9.21 4.22
N LYS A 86 -5.74 8.33 4.67
CA LYS A 86 -5.53 6.88 4.63
C LYS A 86 -5.37 6.36 3.19
N LEU A 87 -6.22 6.82 2.27
CA LEU A 87 -6.14 6.42 0.87
C LEU A 87 -4.86 6.92 0.21
N LEU A 88 -4.47 8.17 0.48
CA LEU A 88 -3.25 8.77 -0.03
C LEU A 88 -2.01 8.02 0.44
N GLU A 89 -1.97 7.59 1.69
CA GLU A 89 -0.88 6.78 2.22
C GLU A 89 -0.80 5.40 1.54
N GLN A 90 -1.94 4.73 1.33
CA GLN A 90 -2.00 3.47 0.59
C GLN A 90 -1.48 3.63 -0.85
N LEU A 91 -1.85 4.72 -1.53
CA LEU A 91 -1.39 5.03 -2.88
C LEU A 91 0.10 5.31 -2.94
N ARG A 92 0.65 6.03 -1.96
CA ARG A 92 2.10 6.25 -1.84
C ARG A 92 2.85 4.94 -1.68
N ARG A 93 2.41 4.07 -0.78
CA ARG A 93 3.00 2.73 -0.57
C ARG A 93 2.97 1.88 -1.84
N LEU A 94 1.86 1.92 -2.58
CA LEU A 94 1.73 1.20 -3.84
C LEU A 94 2.68 1.76 -4.91
N SER A 95 2.79 3.09 -5.01
CA SER A 95 3.72 3.76 -5.92
C SER A 95 5.18 3.41 -5.59
N ASP A 96 5.54 3.39 -4.32
CA ASP A 96 6.89 3.05 -3.88
C ASP A 96 7.24 1.59 -4.18
N LYS A 97 6.32 0.66 -3.99
CA LYS A 97 6.49 -0.74 -4.39
C LYS A 97 6.75 -0.87 -5.90
N ARG A 98 6.03 -0.12 -6.72
CA ARG A 98 6.23 -0.12 -8.18
C ARG A 98 7.61 0.43 -8.57
N LYS A 99 8.10 1.47 -7.88
CA LYS A 99 9.44 2.04 -8.10
C LYS A 99 10.54 1.03 -7.75
N VAL A 100 10.42 0.34 -6.63
CA VAL A 100 11.39 -0.69 -6.21
C VAL A 100 11.48 -1.84 -7.22
N HIS A 101 10.35 -2.26 -7.79
CA HIS A 101 10.38 -3.28 -8.85
C HIS A 101 11.05 -2.82 -10.14
N ARG A 102 10.95 -1.54 -10.48
CA ARG A 102 11.60 -0.98 -11.68
C ARG A 102 13.08 -0.67 -11.45
N GLY A 103 13.49 -0.39 -10.22
CA GLY A 103 14.85 0.00 -9.84
C GLY A 103 15.74 -1.16 -9.35
N ARG A 104 15.20 -2.36 -9.18
CA ARG A 104 16.03 -3.54 -8.99
C ARG A 104 16.71 -3.88 -10.31
N HIS A 105 17.94 -3.40 -10.48
CA HIS A 105 18.89 -4.11 -11.31
C HIS A 105 18.89 -5.53 -10.76
N ALA A 106 18.47 -6.49 -11.57
CA ALA A 106 18.63 -7.88 -11.23
C ALA A 106 20.08 -8.05 -10.77
N THR A 107 20.29 -8.37 -9.52
CA THR A 107 21.59 -8.88 -9.09
C THR A 107 21.89 -10.04 -10.03
N PRO A 108 23.00 -10.00 -10.78
CA PRO A 108 23.32 -11.08 -11.69
C PRO A 108 23.17 -12.37 -10.91
N GLY A 109 22.38 -13.30 -11.44
CA GLY A 109 22.20 -14.59 -10.81
C GLY A 109 23.58 -15.24 -10.61
N ALA A 110 23.74 -16.06 -9.59
CA ALA A 110 25.00 -16.73 -9.31
C ALA A 110 25.58 -17.50 -10.53
N ALA A 111 24.71 -17.83 -11.50
CA ALA A 111 25.10 -18.44 -12.78
C ALA A 111 25.75 -17.47 -13.78
N GLU A 112 25.56 -16.15 -13.61
CA GLU A 112 26.12 -15.13 -14.49
C GLU A 112 27.47 -14.61 -14.00
N LEU A 113 27.84 -14.92 -12.75
CA LEU A 113 29.15 -14.59 -12.20
C LEU A 113 30.19 -15.57 -12.72
N SER A 114 31.14 -15.09 -13.51
CA SER A 114 32.28 -15.90 -13.95
C SER A 114 33.24 -16.16 -12.79
N ALA A 115 34.05 -17.21 -12.91
CA ALA A 115 35.08 -17.53 -11.91
C ALA A 115 36.09 -16.37 -11.70
N SER A 116 36.25 -15.49 -12.70
CA SER A 116 37.06 -14.26 -12.60
C SER A 116 36.44 -13.22 -11.68
N ASP A 117 35.12 -13.13 -11.65
CA ASP A 117 34.42 -12.14 -10.81
C ASP A 117 34.52 -12.52 -9.31
N PHE A 118 34.48 -13.81 -8.99
CA PHE A 118 34.74 -14.28 -7.63
C PHE A 118 36.16 -14.00 -7.16
N LYS A 119 37.13 -14.07 -8.05
CA LYS A 119 38.54 -13.76 -7.75
C LYS A 119 38.76 -12.27 -7.52
N ALA A 120 38.03 -11.42 -8.27
CA ALA A 120 38.07 -9.96 -8.10
C ALA A 120 37.43 -9.49 -6.77
N LEU A 121 36.47 -10.26 -6.24
CA LEU A 121 35.79 -9.99 -4.96
C LEU A 121 36.49 -10.63 -3.76
N ASP A 122 37.66 -11.26 -3.95
CA ASP A 122 38.42 -11.97 -2.91
C ASP A 122 37.57 -13.01 -2.14
N VAL A 123 36.62 -13.62 -2.84
CA VAL A 123 35.79 -14.68 -2.29
C VAL A 123 36.42 -16.03 -2.59
N HIS A 124 36.96 -16.66 -1.57
CA HIS A 124 37.50 -18.01 -1.68
C HIS A 124 36.39 -19.04 -1.37
N PRO A 125 36.25 -20.11 -2.17
CA PRO A 125 35.35 -21.22 -1.81
C PRO A 125 35.80 -21.82 -0.49
N ALA A 126 34.84 -22.08 0.39
CA ALA A 126 35.13 -22.72 1.66
C ALA A 126 35.71 -24.12 1.44
N ASP A 127 36.74 -24.50 2.19
CA ASP A 127 37.34 -25.80 2.12
C ASP A 127 36.30 -26.90 2.44
N ALA A 128 36.24 -27.93 1.63
CA ALA A 128 35.32 -29.06 1.76
C ALA A 128 35.44 -29.76 3.13
N GLU A 129 36.66 -29.85 3.69
CA GLU A 129 36.86 -30.37 5.04
C GLU A 129 36.20 -29.51 6.14
N LEU A 130 36.23 -28.20 6.02
CA LEU A 130 35.60 -27.28 6.96
C LEU A 130 34.06 -27.41 6.94
N LEU A 131 33.48 -27.60 5.75
CA LEU A 131 32.03 -27.81 5.58
C LEU A 131 31.59 -29.15 6.17
N LEU A 132 32.39 -30.21 6.03
CA LEU A 132 32.15 -31.53 6.63
C LEU A 132 32.22 -31.48 8.17
N LYS A 133 33.17 -30.77 8.76
CA LYS A 133 33.28 -30.56 10.22
C LYS A 133 32.06 -29.83 10.80
N VAL A 134 31.62 -28.75 10.19
CA VAL A 134 30.44 -28.02 10.61
C VAL A 134 29.17 -28.88 10.52
N HIS A 135 29.07 -29.76 9.50
CA HIS A 135 27.92 -30.63 9.33
C HIS A 135 27.85 -31.75 10.38
N VAL A 136 29.01 -32.33 10.70
CA VAL A 136 29.16 -33.39 11.75
C VAL A 136 28.84 -32.81 13.13
N ASP A 137 29.30 -31.61 13.46
CA ASP A 137 29.00 -30.95 14.73
C ASP A 137 27.50 -30.64 14.92
N LYS A 138 26.79 -30.28 13.86
CA LYS A 138 25.35 -30.07 13.90
C LYS A 138 24.59 -31.36 14.16
N ASP A 139 24.99 -32.46 13.56
CA ASP A 139 24.36 -33.78 13.73
C ASP A 139 24.62 -34.34 15.13
N TYR A 140 25.80 -34.10 15.70
CA TYR A 140 26.14 -34.47 17.06
C TYR A 140 25.30 -33.76 18.11
N LYS A 141 25.06 -32.44 17.97
CA LYS A 141 24.21 -31.68 18.84
C LYS A 141 22.72 -32.07 18.76
N ARG A 142 22.29 -32.58 17.59
CA ARG A 142 20.93 -33.05 17.39
C ARG A 142 20.64 -34.39 18.05
N LYS A 143 21.63 -35.27 18.14
CA LYS A 143 21.48 -36.58 18.78
C LYS A 143 21.54 -36.54 20.31
N ARG A 144 22.06 -35.47 20.92
CA ARG A 144 22.13 -35.32 22.36
C ARG A 144 20.89 -34.69 23.02
N ARG A 145 19.91 -34.26 22.27
CA ARG A 145 18.62 -33.80 22.73
C ARG A 145 17.58 -34.91 22.60
#